data_c6ff56698f56e50fcb59561ee2b57f9f
#
_entry.id   c6ff56698f56e50fcb59561ee2b57f9f
#
_cell.length_a   1.000
_cell.length_b   1.000
_cell.length_c   1.000
_cell.angle_alpha   90.00
_cell.angle_beta   90.00
_cell.angle_gamma   90.00
#
_symmetry.space_group_name_H-M   'P 1'
#
loop_
_entity.id
_entity.type
_entity.pdbx_description
1 polymer ?
#
loop_
_entity_poly.entity_id
_entity_poly.type
_entity_poly.pdbx_seq_one_letter_code
_entity_poly.pdbx_strand_id
1 'polypeptide(L)'
;MIKIFVDSGSSIKQEEKELYNVEILPLKILLNNKEYSDGVDLSMDVFYKALIEDWQFPKTSLPSMEDTLERVSKCVEEGFDVLIITISSAISGTHNALKMLFKDNDKVRVVDSQSAVGGIKILVKEANKYLNETLDFVEEKLNALASRIIALAVPETLDYLRKGGRLGVTSWAVGTILKIKPVIALKNSVKVAGKVIGLKSAMKYLINALENCDVNYPIVPSYTFNLDNLTELISKTPKEYVGIMIEKDNLDPAIACHWGPNAFGYVFVQKKV
;
A
#
# COMPACT_ATOMS: atom_id res chain seq x y z
N MET A 1 21.96 -15.30 -2.48
CA MET A 1 20.76 -14.93 -3.28
C MET A 1 19.65 -14.49 -2.34
N ILE A 2 18.94 -13.40 -2.68
CA ILE A 2 17.93 -12.79 -1.80
C ILE A 2 16.55 -13.37 -2.09
N LYS A 3 15.80 -13.73 -1.04
CA LYS A 3 14.35 -14.01 -1.05
C LYS A 3 13.61 -12.78 -0.55
N ILE A 4 12.54 -12.37 -1.26
CA ILE A 4 11.76 -11.20 -0.90
C ILE A 4 10.47 -11.63 -0.22
N PHE A 5 10.19 -11.02 0.92
CA PHE A 5 8.91 -11.11 1.64
C PHE A 5 8.24 -9.74 1.63
N VAL A 6 6.91 -9.72 1.55
CA VAL A 6 6.09 -8.52 1.69
C VAL A 6 4.93 -8.80 2.63
N ASP A 7 4.44 -7.81 3.36
CA ASP A 7 3.12 -7.96 3.99
C ASP A 7 1.98 -7.74 2.99
N SER A 8 0.76 -8.18 3.31
CA SER A 8 -0.40 -8.03 2.42
C SER A 8 -0.83 -6.58 2.20
N GLY A 9 -0.24 -5.61 2.93
CA GLY A 9 -0.38 -4.19 2.60
C GLY A 9 0.19 -3.80 1.24
N SER A 10 0.90 -4.72 0.57
CA SER A 10 1.33 -4.61 -0.82
C SER A 10 0.19 -4.74 -1.83
N SER A 11 -0.93 -5.34 -1.43
CA SER A 11 -2.01 -5.80 -2.33
C SER A 11 -1.52 -6.68 -3.50
N ILE A 12 -0.38 -7.34 -3.34
CA ILE A 12 0.05 -8.42 -4.24
C ILE A 12 -0.82 -9.64 -3.93
N LYS A 13 -1.52 -10.15 -4.95
CA LYS A 13 -2.41 -11.29 -4.80
C LYS A 13 -1.63 -12.60 -4.71
N GLN A 14 -2.23 -13.65 -4.15
CA GLN A 14 -1.58 -14.96 -4.04
C GLN A 14 -1.18 -15.51 -5.42
N GLU A 15 -2.00 -15.30 -6.45
CA GLU A 15 -1.71 -15.66 -7.84
C GLU A 15 -0.62 -14.82 -8.50
N GLU A 16 -0.28 -13.66 -7.94
CA GLU A 16 0.79 -12.78 -8.45
C GLU A 16 2.15 -13.04 -7.78
N LYS A 17 2.23 -13.90 -6.77
CA LYS A 17 3.47 -14.18 -6.00
C LYS A 17 4.66 -14.53 -6.90
N GLU A 18 4.45 -15.42 -7.86
CA GLU A 18 5.50 -15.85 -8.79
C GLU A 18 5.92 -14.71 -9.74
N LEU A 19 4.95 -13.92 -10.23
CA LEU A 19 5.21 -12.77 -11.09
C LEU A 19 6.11 -11.73 -10.40
N TYR A 20 5.86 -11.48 -9.11
CA TYR A 20 6.64 -10.55 -8.30
C TYR A 20 7.83 -11.19 -7.60
N ASN A 21 7.96 -12.54 -7.65
CA ASN A 21 8.99 -13.32 -6.95
C ASN A 21 9.04 -12.98 -5.46
N VAL A 22 7.90 -13.10 -4.77
CA VAL A 22 7.75 -12.76 -3.36
C VAL A 22 7.01 -13.83 -2.55
N GLU A 23 7.25 -13.83 -1.25
CA GLU A 23 6.40 -14.47 -0.25
C GLU A 23 5.54 -13.41 0.45
N ILE A 24 4.26 -13.73 0.70
CA ILE A 24 3.32 -12.80 1.33
C ILE A 24 3.13 -13.18 2.81
N LEU A 25 3.23 -12.17 3.68
CA LEU A 25 2.92 -12.23 5.11
C LEU A 25 1.52 -11.62 5.32
N PRO A 26 0.47 -12.43 5.51
CA PRO A 26 -0.89 -11.93 5.61
C PRO A 26 -1.09 -11.09 6.89
N LEU A 27 -1.54 -9.85 6.76
CA LEU A 27 -2.06 -9.07 7.87
C LEU A 27 -3.33 -9.75 8.41
N LYS A 28 -3.66 -9.52 9.68
CA LYS A 28 -4.87 -10.07 10.28
C LYS A 28 -6.00 -9.04 10.24
N ILE A 29 -7.22 -9.54 10.03
CA ILE A 29 -8.46 -8.75 9.98
C ILE A 29 -9.44 -9.37 10.96
N LEU A 30 -9.85 -8.58 11.96
CA LEU A 30 -10.93 -8.94 12.87
C LEU A 30 -12.24 -8.35 12.34
N LEU A 31 -13.15 -9.21 11.92
CA LEU A 31 -14.47 -8.85 11.42
C LEU A 31 -15.52 -9.74 12.10
N ASN A 32 -16.55 -9.16 12.71
CA ASN A 32 -17.62 -9.88 13.39
C ASN A 32 -17.11 -10.91 14.44
N ASN A 33 -16.11 -10.52 15.25
CA ASN A 33 -15.43 -11.36 16.23
C ASN A 33 -14.73 -12.60 15.65
N LYS A 34 -14.55 -12.68 14.35
CA LYS A 34 -13.76 -13.70 13.68
C LYS A 34 -12.51 -13.07 13.09
N GLU A 35 -11.37 -13.73 13.31
CA GLU A 35 -10.10 -13.36 12.70
C GLU A 35 -9.94 -14.01 11.33
N TYR A 36 -9.45 -13.24 10.38
CA TYR A 36 -9.12 -13.65 9.02
C TYR A 36 -7.68 -13.25 8.67
N SER A 37 -7.12 -13.97 7.72
CA SER A 37 -5.83 -13.65 7.08
C SER A 37 -6.10 -12.93 5.75
N ASP A 38 -5.62 -11.71 5.65
CA ASP A 38 -5.83 -10.83 4.49
C ASP A 38 -5.31 -11.46 3.18
N GLY A 39 -6.15 -11.49 2.17
CA GLY A 39 -5.83 -12.11 0.87
C GLY A 39 -5.81 -13.65 0.88
N VAL A 40 -6.24 -14.32 1.98
CA VAL A 40 -6.23 -15.78 2.12
C VAL A 40 -7.64 -16.33 2.32
N ASP A 41 -8.34 -15.92 3.37
CA ASP A 41 -9.59 -16.55 3.81
C ASP A 41 -10.76 -15.57 4.01
N LEU A 42 -10.59 -14.30 3.63
CA LEU A 42 -11.66 -13.29 3.59
C LEU A 42 -11.94 -12.87 2.14
N SER A 43 -13.08 -13.27 1.60
CA SER A 43 -13.47 -12.83 0.26
C SER A 43 -13.89 -11.36 0.25
N MET A 44 -13.66 -10.68 -0.89
CA MET A 44 -14.05 -9.28 -1.10
C MET A 44 -15.56 -9.06 -0.93
N ASP A 45 -16.40 -10.03 -1.36
CA ASP A 45 -17.85 -9.93 -1.23
C ASP A 45 -18.28 -9.92 0.24
N VAL A 46 -17.74 -10.84 1.04
CA VAL A 46 -18.02 -10.90 2.50
C VAL A 46 -17.52 -9.62 3.18
N PHE A 47 -16.33 -9.15 2.80
CA PHE A 47 -15.76 -7.92 3.35
C PHE A 47 -16.62 -6.68 3.04
N TYR A 48 -16.95 -6.46 1.76
CA TYR A 48 -17.74 -5.26 1.38
C TYR A 48 -19.18 -5.32 1.85
N LYS A 49 -19.79 -6.52 1.91
CA LYS A 49 -21.11 -6.68 2.52
C LYS A 49 -21.07 -6.21 3.97
N ALA A 50 -20.14 -6.71 4.76
CA ALA A 50 -20.00 -6.30 6.15
C ALA A 50 -19.72 -4.79 6.31
N LEU A 51 -18.86 -4.22 5.45
CA LEU A 51 -18.45 -2.83 5.53
C LEU A 51 -19.56 -1.86 5.13
N ILE A 52 -20.35 -2.19 4.10
CA ILE A 52 -21.30 -1.28 3.45
C ILE A 52 -22.74 -1.53 3.93
N GLU A 53 -23.17 -2.80 4.00
CA GLU A 53 -24.55 -3.16 4.33
C GLU A 53 -24.73 -3.27 5.86
N ASP A 54 -23.80 -3.96 6.54
CA ASP A 54 -23.92 -4.26 7.96
C ASP A 54 -23.26 -3.16 8.84
N TRP A 55 -22.60 -2.16 8.25
CA TRP A 55 -21.87 -1.08 8.95
C TRP A 55 -20.85 -1.57 9.97
N GLN A 56 -20.31 -2.78 9.75
CA GLN A 56 -19.26 -3.37 10.58
C GLN A 56 -17.91 -2.77 10.20
N PHE A 57 -17.16 -2.32 11.21
CA PHE A 57 -15.85 -1.73 10.97
C PHE A 57 -14.76 -2.75 11.28
N PRO A 58 -14.07 -3.33 10.27
CA PRO A 58 -13.00 -4.27 10.51
C PRO A 58 -11.84 -3.63 11.26
N LYS A 59 -11.17 -4.40 12.12
CA LYS A 59 -9.90 -3.99 12.72
C LYS A 59 -8.77 -4.78 12.08
N THR A 60 -7.64 -4.14 11.85
CA THR A 60 -6.45 -4.79 11.29
C THR A 60 -5.36 -4.92 12.35
N SER A 61 -4.58 -5.98 12.25
CA SER A 61 -3.42 -6.21 13.09
C SER A 61 -2.24 -6.76 12.28
N LEU A 62 -1.11 -6.96 12.95
CA LEU A 62 0.14 -7.46 12.38
C LEU A 62 -0.04 -8.86 11.79
N PRO A 63 0.85 -9.30 10.87
CA PRO A 63 0.92 -10.71 10.50
C PRO A 63 1.28 -11.56 11.73
N SER A 64 1.04 -12.87 11.66
CA SER A 64 1.49 -13.79 12.70
C SER A 64 3.01 -13.73 12.83
N MET A 65 3.50 -13.33 14.00
CA MET A 65 4.95 -13.27 14.26
C MET A 65 5.57 -14.68 14.29
N GLU A 66 4.83 -15.68 14.78
CA GLU A 66 5.26 -17.08 14.83
C GLU A 66 5.43 -17.64 13.41
N ASP A 67 4.38 -17.56 12.57
CA ASP A 67 4.44 -18.00 11.16
C ASP A 67 5.53 -17.25 10.38
N THR A 68 5.65 -15.93 10.61
CA THR A 68 6.69 -15.14 9.96
C THR A 68 8.09 -15.59 10.35
N LEU A 69 8.33 -15.84 11.65
CA LEU A 69 9.62 -16.32 12.15
C LEU A 69 9.96 -17.69 11.54
N GLU A 70 9.01 -18.63 11.54
CA GLU A 70 9.21 -19.97 10.98
C GLU A 70 9.58 -19.89 9.49
N ARG A 71 8.79 -19.19 8.69
CA ARG A 71 8.99 -19.09 7.23
C ARG A 71 10.29 -18.40 6.85
N VAL A 72 10.65 -17.32 7.56
CA VAL A 72 11.89 -16.57 7.31
C VAL A 72 13.09 -17.39 7.76
N SER A 73 13.04 -18.03 8.96
CA SER A 73 14.13 -18.88 9.46
C SER A 73 14.41 -20.04 8.52
N LYS A 74 13.37 -20.69 7.99
CA LYS A 74 13.52 -21.76 6.99
C LYS A 74 14.27 -21.27 5.74
N CYS A 75 13.95 -20.09 5.20
CA CYS A 75 14.67 -19.53 4.06
C CYS A 75 16.16 -19.26 4.39
N VAL A 76 16.46 -18.78 5.60
CA VAL A 76 17.83 -18.55 6.06
C VAL A 76 18.60 -19.85 6.22
N GLU A 77 17.98 -20.91 6.74
CA GLU A 77 18.56 -22.26 6.86
C GLU A 77 18.83 -22.88 5.49
N GLU A 78 17.99 -22.61 4.49
CA GLU A 78 18.19 -23.01 3.09
C GLU A 78 19.31 -22.20 2.39
N GLY A 79 19.94 -21.24 3.09
CA GLY A 79 21.10 -20.48 2.61
C GLY A 79 20.75 -19.17 1.88
N PHE A 80 19.52 -18.71 1.97
CA PHE A 80 19.11 -17.40 1.41
C PHE A 80 19.35 -16.27 2.41
N ASP A 81 19.62 -15.10 1.86
CA ASP A 81 19.40 -13.84 2.56
C ASP A 81 17.95 -13.42 2.37
N VAL A 82 17.35 -12.76 3.35
CA VAL A 82 15.94 -12.39 3.33
C VAL A 82 15.75 -10.88 3.39
N LEU A 83 15.00 -10.36 2.45
CA LEU A 83 14.57 -8.97 2.40
C LEU A 83 13.06 -8.90 2.65
N ILE A 84 12.65 -8.21 3.71
CA ILE A 84 11.23 -8.00 4.03
C ILE A 84 10.87 -6.55 3.73
N ILE A 85 9.94 -6.29 2.80
CA ILE A 85 9.46 -4.95 2.48
C ILE A 85 8.07 -4.80 3.07
N THR A 86 7.91 -3.89 4.03
CA THR A 86 6.66 -3.74 4.78
C THR A 86 5.87 -2.51 4.36
N ILE A 87 4.57 -2.53 4.65
CA ILE A 87 3.76 -1.32 4.68
C ILE A 87 4.40 -0.25 5.58
N SER A 88 4.17 1.02 5.25
CA SER A 88 4.74 2.16 5.98
C SER A 88 4.58 2.09 7.49
N SER A 89 5.66 2.32 8.21
CA SER A 89 5.68 2.48 9.67
C SER A 89 4.80 3.64 10.17
N ALA A 90 4.47 4.59 9.30
CA ALA A 90 3.59 5.70 9.61
C ALA A 90 2.12 5.31 9.78
N ILE A 91 1.70 4.13 9.28
CA ILE A 91 0.31 3.67 9.28
C ILE A 91 0.12 2.28 9.88
N SER A 92 1.20 1.53 10.10
CA SER A 92 1.18 0.19 10.70
C SER A 92 2.39 -0.05 11.59
N GLY A 93 2.20 -0.84 12.64
CA GLY A 93 3.28 -1.33 13.51
C GLY A 93 4.12 -2.47 12.90
N THR A 94 3.76 -2.98 11.71
CA THR A 94 4.37 -4.17 11.09
C THR A 94 5.88 -4.02 10.92
N HIS A 95 6.33 -2.89 10.36
CA HIS A 95 7.75 -2.62 10.17
C HIS A 95 8.53 -2.75 11.48
N ASN A 96 8.09 -2.04 12.52
CA ASN A 96 8.80 -2.00 13.81
C ASN A 96 8.80 -3.37 14.49
N ALA A 97 7.69 -4.11 14.42
CA ALA A 97 7.58 -5.46 14.99
C ALA A 97 8.53 -6.43 14.30
N LEU A 98 8.57 -6.46 12.97
CA LEU A 98 9.45 -7.35 12.21
C LEU A 98 10.92 -6.94 12.35
N LYS A 99 11.23 -5.64 12.38
CA LYS A 99 12.59 -5.16 12.65
C LYS A 99 13.10 -5.60 14.02
N MET A 100 12.22 -5.59 15.04
CA MET A 100 12.57 -6.08 16.38
C MET A 100 12.73 -7.61 16.40
N LEU A 101 11.86 -8.33 15.68
CA LEU A 101 11.88 -9.80 15.59
C LEU A 101 13.20 -10.33 15.02
N PHE A 102 13.74 -9.64 14.03
CA PHE A 102 14.96 -10.06 13.31
C PHE A 102 16.20 -9.21 13.61
N LYS A 103 16.20 -8.41 14.67
CA LYS A 103 17.26 -7.45 14.99
C LYS A 103 18.67 -8.08 15.12
N ASP A 104 18.75 -9.33 15.55
CA ASP A 104 20.01 -10.04 15.78
C ASP A 104 20.34 -11.03 14.63
N ASN A 105 19.64 -10.94 13.49
CA ASN A 105 19.85 -11.81 12.33
C ASN A 105 20.44 -11.02 11.14
N ASP A 106 21.74 -11.16 10.92
CA ASP A 106 22.46 -10.45 9.86
C ASP A 106 22.02 -10.84 8.44
N LYS A 107 21.34 -11.98 8.29
CA LYS A 107 20.80 -12.46 7.01
C LYS A 107 19.40 -11.94 6.70
N VAL A 108 18.84 -11.08 7.54
CA VAL A 108 17.50 -10.50 7.34
C VAL A 108 17.59 -8.98 7.36
N ARG A 109 16.95 -8.33 6.38
CA ARG A 109 16.72 -6.87 6.39
C ARG A 109 15.25 -6.57 6.27
N VAL A 110 14.77 -5.61 7.06
CA VAL A 110 13.38 -5.14 7.04
C VAL A 110 13.35 -3.70 6.58
N VAL A 111 12.80 -3.47 5.40
CA VAL A 111 12.72 -2.15 4.75
C VAL A 111 11.33 -1.55 4.92
N ASP A 112 11.28 -0.30 5.41
CA ASP A 112 10.05 0.49 5.43
C ASP A 112 9.75 1.04 4.04
N SER A 113 8.65 0.62 3.43
CA SER A 113 8.27 1.16 2.11
C SER A 113 7.92 2.64 2.13
N GLN A 114 7.68 3.23 3.31
CA GLN A 114 7.13 4.59 3.49
C GLN A 114 5.82 4.81 2.70
N SER A 115 5.22 3.73 2.23
CA SER A 115 4.05 3.69 1.36
C SER A 115 3.16 2.48 1.69
N ALA A 116 2.24 2.17 0.80
CA ALA A 116 1.40 0.99 0.80
C ALA A 116 1.13 0.57 -0.64
N VAL A 117 0.50 -0.58 -0.82
CA VAL A 117 0.00 -1.09 -2.12
C VAL A 117 1.01 -0.92 -3.25
N GLY A 118 0.68 -0.17 -4.28
CA GLY A 118 1.53 0.07 -5.43
C GLY A 118 2.94 0.55 -5.10
N GLY A 119 3.15 1.25 -3.96
CA GLY A 119 4.48 1.65 -3.52
C GLY A 119 5.37 0.47 -3.17
N ILE A 120 4.80 -0.55 -2.53
CA ILE A 120 5.51 -1.80 -2.24
C ILE A 120 5.78 -2.55 -3.55
N LYS A 121 4.80 -2.63 -4.48
CA LYS A 121 4.99 -3.25 -5.80
C LYS A 121 6.15 -2.62 -6.59
N ILE A 122 6.28 -1.29 -6.54
CA ILE A 122 7.40 -0.56 -7.16
C ILE A 122 8.74 -0.97 -6.52
N LEU A 123 8.80 -1.03 -5.18
CA LEU A 123 10.02 -1.44 -4.46
C LEU A 123 10.39 -2.91 -4.74
N VAL A 124 9.40 -3.80 -4.81
CA VAL A 124 9.62 -5.21 -5.17
C VAL A 124 10.20 -5.33 -6.59
N LYS A 125 9.64 -4.59 -7.56
CA LYS A 125 10.19 -4.58 -8.93
C LYS A 125 11.64 -4.06 -8.96
N GLU A 126 11.97 -3.09 -8.15
CA GLU A 126 13.35 -2.58 -8.03
C GLU A 126 14.26 -3.62 -7.37
N ALA A 127 13.83 -4.23 -6.24
CA ALA A 127 14.61 -5.24 -5.52
C ALA A 127 14.94 -6.47 -6.39
N ASN A 128 14.01 -6.90 -7.25
CA ASN A 128 14.23 -8.03 -8.16
C ASN A 128 15.38 -7.80 -9.16
N LYS A 129 15.84 -6.58 -9.36
CA LYS A 129 17.03 -6.30 -10.19
C LYS A 129 18.35 -6.67 -9.50
N TYR A 130 18.32 -6.86 -8.16
CA TYR A 130 19.52 -6.95 -7.33
C TYR A 130 19.56 -8.19 -6.43
N LEU A 131 18.90 -9.30 -6.82
CA LEU A 131 18.78 -10.52 -6.00
C LEU A 131 20.11 -11.20 -5.67
N ASN A 132 21.18 -10.89 -6.40
CA ASN A 132 22.52 -11.44 -6.20
C ASN A 132 23.48 -10.45 -5.51
N GLU A 133 23.01 -9.25 -5.18
CA GLU A 133 23.78 -8.24 -4.46
C GLU A 133 23.70 -8.47 -2.94
N THR A 134 24.41 -7.66 -2.15
CA THR A 134 24.35 -7.70 -0.69
C THR A 134 23.05 -7.08 -0.19
N LEU A 135 22.57 -7.54 0.97
CA LEU A 135 21.36 -6.95 1.61
C LEU A 135 21.54 -5.44 1.87
N ASP A 136 22.71 -5.01 2.31
CA ASP A 136 23.00 -3.60 2.61
C ASP A 136 22.90 -2.72 1.35
N PHE A 137 23.43 -3.22 0.22
CA PHE A 137 23.28 -2.53 -1.07
C PHE A 137 21.82 -2.39 -1.49
N VAL A 138 21.04 -3.48 -1.37
CA VAL A 138 19.62 -3.46 -1.76
C VAL A 138 18.83 -2.57 -0.83
N GLU A 139 19.06 -2.65 0.48
CA GLU A 139 18.40 -1.79 1.48
C GLU A 139 18.66 -0.29 1.19
N GLU A 140 19.89 0.11 0.90
CA GLU A 140 20.23 1.50 0.54
C GLU A 140 19.45 1.96 -0.71
N LYS A 141 19.43 1.13 -1.78
CA LYS A 141 18.69 1.44 -3.02
C LYS A 141 17.20 1.61 -2.77
N LEU A 142 16.60 0.70 -1.99
CA LEU A 142 15.18 0.74 -1.70
C LEU A 142 14.81 1.92 -0.79
N ASN A 143 15.61 2.24 0.23
CA ASN A 143 15.39 3.39 1.09
C ASN A 143 15.44 4.72 0.29
N ALA A 144 16.39 4.84 -0.63
CA ALA A 144 16.51 6.00 -1.51
C ALA A 144 15.27 6.11 -2.44
N LEU A 145 14.76 4.99 -2.96
CA LEU A 145 13.57 4.97 -3.81
C LEU A 145 12.30 5.23 -3.00
N ALA A 146 12.13 4.58 -1.84
CA ALA A 146 10.97 4.73 -0.96
C ALA A 146 10.70 6.19 -0.59
N SER A 147 11.76 6.96 -0.31
CA SER A 147 11.66 8.40 0.02
C SER A 147 11.03 9.25 -1.08
N ARG A 148 10.98 8.74 -2.31
CA ARG A 148 10.43 9.41 -3.49
C ARG A 148 9.04 8.91 -3.88
N ILE A 149 8.58 7.80 -3.32
CA ILE A 149 7.26 7.25 -3.60
C ILE A 149 6.20 8.11 -2.92
N ILE A 150 5.13 8.39 -3.64
CA ILE A 150 3.93 9.04 -3.12
C ILE A 150 2.68 8.28 -3.58
N ALA A 151 1.76 8.03 -2.67
CA ALA A 151 0.40 7.61 -3.00
C ALA A 151 -0.53 8.81 -2.83
N LEU A 152 -1.30 9.12 -3.87
CA LEU A 152 -2.35 10.14 -3.86
C LEU A 152 -3.68 9.48 -4.15
N ALA A 153 -4.65 9.64 -3.26
CA ALA A 153 -5.96 9.05 -3.44
C ALA A 153 -7.09 9.98 -2.98
N VAL A 154 -8.26 9.77 -3.56
CA VAL A 154 -9.51 10.46 -3.25
C VAL A 154 -10.46 9.43 -2.62
N PRO A 155 -10.66 9.46 -1.29
CA PRO A 155 -11.70 8.67 -0.64
C PRO A 155 -13.07 9.29 -0.88
N GLU A 156 -14.11 8.48 -0.81
CA GLU A 156 -15.48 9.00 -0.84
C GLU A 156 -15.79 9.84 0.40
N THR A 157 -15.33 9.38 1.58
CA THR A 157 -15.41 10.05 2.88
C THR A 157 -14.13 9.82 3.68
N LEU A 158 -13.84 10.71 4.63
CA LEU A 158 -12.71 10.55 5.57
C LEU A 158 -13.06 9.67 6.80
N ASP A 159 -14.30 9.23 6.93
CA ASP A 159 -14.76 8.50 8.11
C ASP A 159 -14.00 7.19 8.34
N TYR A 160 -13.67 6.47 7.27
CA TYR A 160 -12.94 5.23 7.35
C TYR A 160 -11.49 5.44 7.85
N LEU A 161 -10.77 6.40 7.29
CA LEU A 161 -9.43 6.77 7.75
C LEU A 161 -9.42 7.24 9.20
N ARG A 162 -10.47 7.95 9.61
CA ARG A 162 -10.66 8.42 10.97
C ARG A 162 -10.92 7.30 11.94
N LYS A 163 -11.95 6.48 11.68
CA LYS A 163 -12.33 5.36 12.53
C LYS A 163 -11.19 4.37 12.65
N GLY A 164 -10.40 4.19 11.57
CA GLY A 164 -9.20 3.40 11.56
C GLY A 164 -8.00 4.02 12.28
N GLY A 165 -8.08 5.30 12.72
CA GLY A 165 -6.98 5.98 13.41
C GLY A 165 -5.77 6.33 12.53
N ARG A 166 -5.89 6.27 11.20
CA ARG A 166 -4.81 6.57 10.24
C ARG A 166 -4.84 8.00 9.73
N LEU A 167 -5.83 8.80 10.13
CA LEU A 167 -5.86 10.24 9.88
C LEU A 167 -5.67 10.99 11.19
N GLY A 168 -4.61 11.79 11.29
CA GLY A 168 -4.31 12.60 12.48
C GLY A 168 -5.39 13.63 12.77
N VAL A 169 -5.63 13.92 14.05
CA VAL A 169 -6.69 14.80 14.56
C VAL A 169 -6.64 16.21 13.99
N THR A 170 -5.45 16.72 13.68
CA THR A 170 -5.24 18.07 13.13
C THR A 170 -5.66 18.23 11.65
N SER A 171 -5.83 17.11 10.93
CA SER A 171 -6.26 17.12 9.51
C SER A 171 -7.78 17.36 9.36
N TRP A 172 -8.50 17.57 10.43
CA TRP A 172 -9.96 17.46 10.59
C TRP A 172 -10.79 18.67 10.22
N ALA A 173 -10.20 19.84 10.06
CA ALA A 173 -10.97 21.04 9.73
C ALA A 173 -11.46 21.05 8.25
N VAL A 174 -11.93 19.90 7.77
CA VAL A 174 -12.80 19.84 6.60
C VAL A 174 -14.21 20.01 7.11
N GLY A 175 -14.67 21.26 7.20
CA GLY A 175 -16.07 21.53 7.54
C GLY A 175 -17.01 20.75 6.63
N THR A 176 -18.23 20.50 7.10
CA THR A 176 -19.33 19.81 6.41
C THR A 176 -19.83 20.53 5.14
N ILE A 177 -18.93 21.01 4.30
CA ILE A 177 -19.31 21.54 2.99
C ILE A 177 -19.47 20.36 2.05
N LEU A 178 -20.72 20.06 1.73
CA LEU A 178 -21.23 18.88 1.03
C LEU A 178 -20.59 18.57 -0.35
N LYS A 179 -19.66 19.38 -0.83
CA LYS A 179 -19.02 19.22 -2.16
C LYS A 179 -17.49 19.17 -2.11
N ILE A 180 -16.87 19.27 -0.92
CA ILE A 180 -15.41 19.21 -0.83
C ILE A 180 -14.96 17.75 -0.92
N LYS A 181 -14.07 17.45 -1.86
CA LYS A 181 -13.37 16.18 -1.99
C LYS A 181 -11.94 16.36 -1.47
N PRO A 182 -11.55 15.67 -0.40
CA PRO A 182 -10.17 15.67 0.05
C PRO A 182 -9.30 14.80 -0.88
N VAL A 183 -8.12 15.28 -1.20
CA VAL A 183 -7.05 14.45 -1.79
C VAL A 183 -6.09 14.11 -0.65
N ILE A 184 -5.87 12.84 -0.43
CA ILE A 184 -5.02 12.32 0.64
C ILE A 184 -3.69 11.88 0.03
N ALA A 185 -2.60 12.29 0.67
CA ALA A 185 -1.27 11.78 0.37
C ALA A 185 -0.79 10.83 1.47
N LEU A 186 -0.20 9.72 1.08
CA LEU A 186 0.67 8.90 1.91
C LEU A 186 2.11 9.06 1.40
N LYS A 187 2.93 9.71 2.21
CA LYS A 187 4.39 9.83 2.07
C LYS A 187 4.93 10.14 3.46
N ASN A 188 5.61 9.18 4.09
CA ASN A 188 6.06 9.28 5.49
C ASN A 188 4.95 9.54 6.54
N SER A 189 3.76 9.89 6.13
CA SER A 189 2.56 10.10 6.96
C SER A 189 1.33 10.29 6.08
N VAL A 190 0.15 10.08 6.65
CA VAL A 190 -1.13 10.37 5.97
C VAL A 190 -1.47 11.84 6.18
N LYS A 191 -1.63 12.60 5.09
CA LYS A 191 -1.94 14.03 5.11
C LYS A 191 -3.01 14.39 4.08
N VAL A 192 -3.77 15.42 4.35
CA VAL A 192 -4.62 16.06 3.35
C VAL A 192 -3.71 16.90 2.43
N ALA A 193 -3.47 16.42 1.22
CA ALA A 193 -2.66 17.11 0.21
C ALA A 193 -3.42 18.23 -0.50
N GLY A 194 -4.74 18.09 -0.62
CA GLY A 194 -5.60 19.09 -1.26
C GLY A 194 -7.05 18.97 -0.80
N LYS A 195 -7.76 20.09 -0.90
CA LYS A 195 -9.21 20.18 -0.69
C LYS A 195 -9.79 20.84 -1.92
N VAL A 196 -10.54 20.09 -2.71
CA VAL A 196 -11.07 20.57 -4.00
C VAL A 196 -12.59 20.41 -4.06
N ILE A 197 -13.26 21.17 -4.91
CA ILE A 197 -14.71 21.12 -5.05
C ILE A 197 -15.09 20.17 -6.18
N GLY A 198 -15.74 19.07 -5.82
CA GLY A 198 -16.28 18.08 -6.76
C GLY A 198 -15.23 17.08 -7.29
N LEU A 199 -15.74 15.98 -7.82
CA LEU A 199 -14.95 14.84 -8.28
C LEU A 199 -14.02 15.18 -9.46
N LYS A 200 -14.51 15.98 -10.42
CA LYS A 200 -13.71 16.42 -11.57
C LYS A 200 -12.46 17.19 -11.17
N SER A 201 -12.58 18.07 -10.16
CA SER A 201 -11.43 18.82 -9.64
C SER A 201 -10.45 17.91 -8.89
N ALA A 202 -10.95 16.86 -8.19
CA ALA A 202 -10.09 15.88 -7.55
C ALA A 202 -9.31 15.05 -8.59
N MET A 203 -9.95 14.62 -9.66
CA MET A 203 -9.27 13.94 -10.78
C MET A 203 -8.21 14.84 -11.42
N LYS A 204 -8.54 16.12 -11.68
CA LYS A 204 -7.57 17.08 -12.22
C LYS A 204 -6.36 17.25 -11.29
N TYR A 205 -6.58 17.28 -9.96
CA TYR A 205 -5.50 17.36 -9.00
C TYR A 205 -4.56 16.14 -9.12
N LEU A 206 -5.12 14.91 -9.19
CA LEU A 206 -4.31 13.68 -9.34
C LEU A 206 -3.53 13.68 -10.66
N ILE A 207 -4.14 14.12 -11.76
CA ILE A 207 -3.47 14.20 -13.07
C ILE A 207 -2.34 15.23 -13.05
N ASN A 208 -2.58 16.43 -12.52
CA ASN A 208 -1.54 17.45 -12.43
C ASN A 208 -0.36 17.03 -11.54
N ALA A 209 -0.60 16.21 -10.51
CA ALA A 209 0.47 15.69 -9.66
C ALA A 209 1.46 14.80 -10.44
N LEU A 210 1.04 14.18 -11.56
CA LEU A 210 1.89 13.37 -12.42
C LEU A 210 2.96 14.18 -13.16
N GLU A 211 2.84 15.51 -13.25
CA GLU A 211 3.89 16.38 -13.80
C GLU A 211 5.22 16.22 -13.03
N ASN A 212 5.14 15.82 -11.76
CA ASN A 212 6.30 15.48 -10.93
C ASN A 212 6.65 13.97 -10.93
N CYS A 213 6.04 13.16 -11.81
CA CYS A 213 6.33 11.74 -11.92
C CYS A 213 7.67 11.49 -12.61
N ASP A 214 8.48 10.60 -12.03
CA ASP A 214 9.66 10.03 -12.68
C ASP A 214 9.20 8.88 -13.59
N VAL A 215 9.18 9.14 -14.90
CA VAL A 215 8.67 8.20 -15.92
C VAL A 215 9.52 6.95 -16.11
N ASN A 216 10.67 6.85 -15.43
CA ASN A 216 11.47 5.62 -15.42
C ASN A 216 10.89 4.54 -14.50
N TYR A 217 9.88 4.87 -13.73
CA TYR A 217 9.19 3.97 -12.81
C TYR A 217 7.71 3.85 -13.18
N PRO A 218 7.07 2.70 -12.89
CA PRO A 218 5.66 2.53 -13.19
C PRO A 218 4.77 3.42 -12.31
N ILE A 219 3.61 3.77 -12.85
CA ILE A 219 2.47 4.32 -12.09
C ILE A 219 1.55 3.15 -11.75
N VAL A 220 1.08 3.10 -10.50
CA VAL A 220 0.12 2.07 -10.04
C VAL A 220 -1.24 2.72 -9.80
N PRO A 221 -2.21 2.52 -10.72
CA PRO A 221 -3.59 2.93 -10.50
C PRO A 221 -4.25 2.01 -9.46
N SER A 222 -4.89 2.58 -8.45
CA SER A 222 -5.48 1.79 -7.36
C SER A 222 -6.91 2.23 -7.05
N TYR A 223 -7.75 1.28 -6.62
CA TYR A 223 -9.15 1.54 -6.27
C TYR A 223 -9.66 0.60 -5.19
N THR A 224 -10.82 0.93 -4.62
CA THR A 224 -11.59 0.08 -3.72
C THR A 224 -13.01 -0.08 -4.24
N PHE A 225 -13.58 -1.29 -4.16
CA PHE A 225 -14.96 -1.65 -4.49
C PHE A 225 -15.34 -1.41 -5.95
N ASN A 226 -15.48 -0.13 -6.38
CA ASN A 226 -15.96 0.22 -7.71
C ASN A 226 -14.84 0.83 -8.57
N LEU A 227 -14.71 0.33 -9.80
CA LEU A 227 -13.69 0.74 -10.76
C LEU A 227 -14.03 2.02 -11.55
N ASP A 228 -15.29 2.50 -11.51
CA ASP A 228 -15.78 3.56 -12.40
C ASP A 228 -14.97 4.86 -12.29
N ASN A 229 -14.75 5.34 -11.06
CA ASN A 229 -13.98 6.56 -10.82
C ASN A 229 -12.53 6.44 -11.31
N LEU A 230 -11.90 5.28 -11.14
CA LEU A 230 -10.55 5.05 -11.63
C LEU A 230 -10.53 4.97 -13.15
N THR A 231 -11.51 4.34 -13.77
CA THR A 231 -11.64 4.26 -15.23
C THR A 231 -11.81 5.66 -15.83
N GLU A 232 -12.65 6.50 -15.23
CA GLU A 232 -12.81 7.90 -15.65
C GLU A 232 -11.51 8.70 -15.47
N LEU A 233 -10.80 8.51 -14.36
CA LEU A 233 -9.51 9.16 -14.10
C LEU A 233 -8.48 8.78 -15.18
N ILE A 234 -8.32 7.48 -15.47
CA ILE A 234 -7.36 6.97 -16.47
C ILE A 234 -7.71 7.53 -17.87
N SER A 235 -9.00 7.57 -18.23
CA SER A 235 -9.43 8.09 -19.54
C SER A 235 -9.07 9.55 -19.78
N LYS A 236 -8.87 10.32 -18.71
CA LYS A 236 -8.48 11.75 -18.74
C LYS A 236 -6.98 11.97 -18.56
N THR A 237 -6.23 10.91 -18.22
CA THR A 237 -4.78 11.00 -18.00
C THR A 237 -4.03 11.03 -19.34
N PRO A 238 -3.02 11.90 -19.50
CA PRO A 238 -2.20 11.96 -20.73
C PRO A 238 -1.60 10.60 -21.08
N LYS A 239 -1.53 10.30 -22.39
CA LYS A 239 -1.10 8.97 -22.89
C LYS A 239 0.31 8.59 -22.45
N GLU A 240 1.20 9.54 -22.29
CA GLU A 240 2.57 9.31 -21.80
C GLU A 240 2.60 8.66 -20.40
N TYR A 241 1.68 9.06 -19.51
CA TYR A 241 1.57 8.46 -18.19
C TYR A 241 0.80 7.12 -18.22
N VAL A 242 -0.22 7.01 -19.08
CA VAL A 242 -0.96 5.75 -19.25
C VAL A 242 -0.04 4.65 -19.77
N GLY A 243 0.91 4.98 -20.64
CA GLY A 243 1.87 4.02 -21.22
C GLY A 243 2.83 3.38 -20.22
N ILE A 244 2.99 3.95 -19.03
CA ILE A 244 3.82 3.41 -17.95
C ILE A 244 3.00 2.90 -16.75
N MET A 245 1.67 2.86 -16.87
CA MET A 245 0.83 2.26 -15.84
C MET A 245 0.97 0.74 -15.87
N ILE A 246 1.05 0.15 -14.67
CA ILE A 246 0.87 -1.29 -14.50
C ILE A 246 -0.60 -1.60 -14.24
N GLU A 247 -0.93 -2.87 -13.98
CA GLU A 247 -2.31 -3.28 -13.74
C GLU A 247 -3.02 -2.48 -12.65
N LYS A 248 -4.34 -2.34 -12.80
CA LYS A 248 -5.21 -1.65 -11.83
C LYS A 248 -5.29 -2.47 -10.56
N ASP A 249 -4.92 -1.86 -9.45
CA ASP A 249 -4.81 -2.52 -8.16
C ASP A 249 -6.12 -2.40 -7.36
N ASN A 250 -6.87 -3.50 -7.24
CA ASN A 250 -8.00 -3.59 -6.33
C ASN A 250 -7.48 -3.89 -4.92
N LEU A 251 -7.59 -2.90 -4.02
CA LEU A 251 -6.99 -2.98 -2.70
C LEU A 251 -7.60 -4.08 -1.84
N ASP A 252 -6.74 -4.88 -1.19
CA ASP A 252 -7.14 -5.93 -0.26
C ASP A 252 -7.84 -5.38 0.99
N PRO A 253 -8.65 -6.20 1.67
CA PRO A 253 -9.44 -5.80 2.82
C PRO A 253 -8.68 -5.07 3.92
N ALA A 254 -7.43 -5.48 4.23
CA ALA A 254 -6.62 -4.81 5.25
C ALA A 254 -6.33 -3.33 4.95
N ILE A 255 -6.28 -2.97 3.66
CA ILE A 255 -6.10 -1.59 3.22
C ILE A 255 -7.45 -0.93 2.95
N ALA A 256 -8.35 -1.63 2.26
CA ALA A 256 -9.66 -1.11 1.87
C ALA A 256 -10.52 -0.70 3.07
N CYS A 257 -10.39 -1.37 4.25
CA CYS A 257 -11.14 -1.01 5.46
C CYS A 257 -10.81 0.41 5.97
N HIS A 258 -9.63 0.94 5.66
CA HIS A 258 -9.23 2.30 6.05
C HIS A 258 -9.59 3.36 5.00
N TRP A 259 -9.63 2.97 3.72
CA TRP A 259 -10.00 3.89 2.63
C TRP A 259 -11.51 3.97 2.41
N GLY A 260 -12.26 2.94 2.81
CA GLY A 260 -13.67 2.78 2.48
C GLY A 260 -13.90 2.41 1.01
N PRO A 261 -15.17 2.21 0.63
CA PRO A 261 -15.54 1.96 -0.76
C PRO A 261 -15.30 3.19 -1.64
N ASN A 262 -15.18 2.97 -2.96
CA ASN A 262 -15.09 3.99 -4.00
C ASN A 262 -13.88 4.95 -3.89
N ALA A 263 -12.85 4.61 -3.11
CA ALA A 263 -11.60 5.34 -3.15
C ALA A 263 -10.83 4.98 -4.43
N PHE A 264 -10.09 5.95 -4.97
CA PHE A 264 -9.28 5.76 -6.16
C PHE A 264 -8.10 6.72 -6.19
N GLY A 265 -7.03 6.35 -6.91
CA GLY A 265 -5.86 7.20 -7.00
C GLY A 265 -4.69 6.59 -7.73
N TYR A 266 -3.54 7.23 -7.58
CA TYR A 266 -2.27 6.82 -8.17
C TYR A 266 -1.18 6.70 -7.11
N VAL A 267 -0.32 5.69 -7.29
CA VAL A 267 0.97 5.60 -6.62
C VAL A 267 2.06 5.74 -7.68
N PHE A 268 3.04 6.60 -7.44
CA PHE A 268 4.13 6.85 -8.36
C PHE A 268 5.40 7.33 -7.66
N VAL A 269 6.52 7.30 -8.38
CA VAL A 269 7.81 7.84 -7.92
C VAL A 269 7.93 9.29 -8.37
N GLN A 270 8.29 10.18 -7.44
CA GLN A 270 8.55 11.59 -7.75
C GLN A 270 9.95 11.75 -8.38
N LYS A 271 10.11 12.75 -9.26
CA LYS A 271 11.41 13.18 -9.79
C LYS A 271 12.37 13.46 -8.63
N LYS A 272 13.65 13.23 -8.86
CA LYS A 272 14.69 13.72 -7.93
C LYS A 272 14.66 15.25 -7.93
N VAL A 273 14.64 15.82 -6.73
CA VAL A 273 14.80 17.27 -6.52
C VAL A 273 16.29 17.60 -6.50
#